data_331b2422da527a95cec34ec5ffd18246
#
_entry.id   331b2422da527a95cec34ec5ffd18246
#
_cell.length_a   1.000
_cell.length_b   1.000
_cell.length_c   1.000
_cell.angle_alpha   90.00
_cell.angle_beta   90.00
_cell.angle_gamma   90.00
#
_symmetry.space_group_name_H-M   'P 1'
#
loop_
_entity.id
_entity.type
_entity.pdbx_description
1 polymer ?
#
loop_
_entity_poly.entity_id
_entity_poly.type
_entity_poly.pdbx_seq_one_letter_code
_entity_poly.pdbx_strand_id
1 'polypeptide(L)'
;MDRAPSVHSARRPRSVLALLTAALLAVPGITALSSAARAADADLVRNGGFESGLDGWTCTAGTTVNSPVHGGSSALQATPAGSDDAQCAQTVTVQPNARYTLTGYVRGSYVYLGANGTGTTDVSTWTQSAPDWQKLTTTFTTGAATTRVTLYSHGWYGTGAYYADDISLVGPGASAGQPPAAPTGLTAGTITSSSVALSWPAVTGATGYAVYRDGVKVQTVSGTSATVTGLAPSTAYSFQVTASNDAGESARSAAVTATTTTGTGGGSPGLPAHALVGYLHATFANGSGYTRLADVPGSWDVIDLAFGEPTSATSGDIRFNRCPVTECPNAESDADFKAAIKAKQAAGKKVLISIGGQNGQVQLTTTAARDTFVSSVSKIIDDYGLDGLDIDFEGHSLSLDANDTDFKHPTTPVIVNLISALKTLKAEYGAKFVLTMAPETFFVQNGYQFYGTGKWGGQDPRCGAYLPVIHALRDDLTLLHVQDYNSGPIMGLDSQYHSMGGADFHIAMTDMLLTGFPVAGDANNVFPPLRPDQVAIGMPASTNAGNGYVAPAEVTRTLDCLTKRTNCGSYATHGTWPALRGLMTWSVNWDRYSNWEFQKTFDAYFG
;
A
#
# COMPACT_ATOMS: atom_id res chain seq x y z
N MET A 1 -6.17 68.04 -33.26
CA MET A 1 -5.71 67.65 -34.59
C MET A 1 -6.14 66.21 -34.71
N ASP A 2 -7.38 65.92 -35.14
CA ASP A 2 -7.75 65.58 -36.52
C ASP A 2 -7.25 64.20 -36.93
N ARG A 3 -7.95 63.21 -37.34
CA ARG A 3 -9.33 63.00 -37.81
C ARG A 3 -9.59 61.49 -37.87
N ALA A 4 -10.75 61.06 -37.46
CA ALA A 4 -11.45 59.93 -38.12
C ALA A 4 -12.13 60.49 -39.40
N PRO A 5 -12.79 59.77 -40.27
CA PRO A 5 -13.62 58.53 -40.15
C PRO A 5 -13.55 57.58 -41.41
N SER A 6 -14.24 56.46 -41.51
CA SER A 6 -15.64 56.16 -41.95
C SER A 6 -15.74 54.69 -42.35
N VAL A 7 -16.67 53.88 -41.83
CA VAL A 7 -18.00 53.44 -42.24
C VAL A 7 -18.20 53.10 -43.74
N HIS A 8 -18.58 51.84 -44.00
CA HIS A 8 -19.62 51.35 -44.91
C HIS A 8 -19.72 49.82 -44.79
N SER A 9 -20.72 49.22 -44.19
CA SER A 9 -22.13 49.01 -44.60
C SER A 9 -22.33 47.95 -45.69
N ALA A 10 -22.92 46.84 -45.26
CA ALA A 10 -24.04 46.04 -45.80
C ALA A 10 -23.88 45.19 -47.06
N ARG A 11 -24.18 43.90 -46.96
CA ARG A 11 -25.45 43.28 -47.40
C ARG A 11 -25.40 41.74 -47.34
N ARG A 12 -26.41 41.18 -46.71
CA ARG A 12 -26.87 39.80 -46.98
C ARG A 12 -27.61 39.73 -48.30
N PRO A 13 -27.71 38.57 -48.98
CA PRO A 13 -29.04 37.98 -49.19
C PRO A 13 -29.16 36.46 -48.98
N ARG A 14 -30.21 36.08 -48.52
CA ARG A 14 -31.24 35.06 -48.50
C ARG A 14 -31.07 33.82 -49.37
N SER A 15 -31.23 32.67 -48.67
CA SER A 15 -32.04 31.47 -48.96
C SER A 15 -32.36 31.05 -50.39
N VAL A 16 -31.98 29.81 -50.76
CA VAL A 16 -32.82 28.92 -51.59
C VAL A 16 -32.71 27.49 -51.03
N LEU A 17 -33.87 26.94 -50.70
CA LEU A 17 -34.18 25.59 -50.32
C LEU A 17 -34.36 24.76 -51.60
N ALA A 18 -33.60 23.67 -51.76
CA ALA A 18 -33.88 22.69 -52.79
C ALA A 18 -33.99 21.30 -52.18
N LEU A 19 -35.20 20.78 -52.15
CA LEU A 19 -35.47 19.35 -51.93
C LEU A 19 -34.96 18.56 -53.14
N LEU A 20 -34.18 17.51 -52.86
CA LEU A 20 -33.95 16.44 -53.84
C LEU A 20 -34.14 15.10 -53.11
N THR A 21 -35.14 14.38 -53.56
CA THR A 21 -35.48 13.01 -53.24
C THR A 21 -34.34 12.06 -53.67
N ALA A 22 -33.81 11.30 -52.75
CA ALA A 22 -32.84 10.23 -53.06
C ALA A 22 -33.57 8.88 -53.11
N ALA A 23 -33.47 8.24 -54.25
CA ALA A 23 -33.88 6.87 -54.47
C ALA A 23 -32.91 5.88 -53.77
N LEU A 24 -33.46 4.93 -53.02
CA LEU A 24 -32.73 3.79 -52.49
C LEU A 24 -32.30 2.89 -53.65
N LEU A 25 -30.98 2.75 -53.85
CA LEU A 25 -30.35 1.64 -54.57
C LEU A 25 -29.71 0.73 -53.56
N ALA A 26 -30.27 -0.47 -53.40
CA ALA A 26 -29.70 -1.55 -52.64
C ALA A 26 -28.43 -2.07 -53.34
N VAL A 27 -27.26 -1.93 -52.71
CA VAL A 27 -26.02 -2.57 -53.14
C VAL A 27 -25.86 -3.85 -52.30
N PRO A 28 -25.63 -5.02 -52.90
CA PRO A 28 -25.41 -6.27 -52.14
C PRO A 28 -24.12 -6.18 -51.35
N GLY A 29 -24.19 -6.58 -50.08
CA GLY A 29 -23.06 -6.54 -49.14
C GLY A 29 -21.88 -7.37 -49.61
N ILE A 30 -20.77 -6.71 -49.84
CA ILE A 30 -19.45 -7.34 -49.88
C ILE A 30 -19.06 -7.59 -48.40
N THR A 31 -19.20 -8.81 -47.93
CA THR A 31 -18.54 -9.25 -46.72
C THR A 31 -17.06 -9.22 -46.98
N ALA A 32 -16.38 -8.18 -46.53
CA ALA A 32 -14.94 -8.16 -46.45
C ALA A 32 -14.54 -9.23 -45.41
N LEU A 33 -14.14 -10.38 -45.89
CA LEU A 33 -13.36 -11.33 -45.12
C LEU A 33 -12.07 -10.59 -44.74
N SER A 34 -12.00 -10.13 -43.49
CA SER A 34 -10.74 -9.69 -42.93
C SER A 34 -9.80 -10.89 -42.90
N SER A 35 -8.87 -10.95 -43.83
CA SER A 35 -7.73 -11.84 -43.76
C SER A 35 -6.97 -11.43 -42.48
N ALA A 36 -7.09 -12.23 -41.42
CA ALA A 36 -6.22 -12.08 -40.28
C ALA A 36 -4.77 -12.09 -40.82
N ALA A 37 -4.02 -11.04 -40.51
CA ALA A 37 -2.61 -10.99 -40.85
C ALA A 37 -1.94 -12.20 -40.22
N ARG A 38 -1.40 -13.11 -41.08
CA ARG A 38 -0.69 -14.31 -40.64
C ARG A 38 0.59 -13.81 -39.95
N ALA A 39 0.83 -14.25 -38.72
CA ALA A 39 2.11 -13.98 -38.07
C ALA A 39 3.25 -14.48 -38.96
N ALA A 40 4.32 -13.68 -39.04
CA ALA A 40 5.51 -14.08 -39.80
C ALA A 40 6.12 -15.35 -39.20
N ASP A 41 6.63 -16.23 -40.06
CA ASP A 41 7.32 -17.42 -39.60
C ASP A 41 8.56 -17.03 -38.79
N ALA A 42 8.72 -17.57 -37.61
CA ALA A 42 9.80 -17.33 -36.66
C ALA A 42 10.37 -18.66 -36.17
N ASP A 43 11.64 -18.66 -35.76
CA ASP A 43 12.19 -19.77 -34.99
C ASP A 43 11.71 -19.66 -33.53
N LEU A 44 11.07 -20.71 -33.03
CA LEU A 44 10.46 -20.75 -31.72
C LEU A 44 11.31 -21.47 -30.66
N VAL A 45 12.46 -22.04 -31.08
CA VAL A 45 13.36 -22.75 -30.15
C VAL A 45 14.24 -21.75 -29.42
N ARG A 46 14.23 -21.83 -28.11
CA ARG A 46 15.16 -21.07 -27.28
C ARG A 46 16.48 -21.85 -27.14
N ASN A 47 17.60 -21.18 -27.42
CA ASN A 47 18.93 -21.77 -27.26
C ASN A 47 19.09 -23.12 -28.00
N GLY A 48 18.64 -23.18 -29.25
CA GLY A 48 18.73 -24.41 -30.07
C GLY A 48 20.15 -24.80 -30.48
N GLY A 49 21.10 -23.85 -30.44
CA GLY A 49 22.54 -24.08 -30.62
C GLY A 49 23.30 -24.31 -29.31
N PHE A 50 22.64 -24.42 -28.17
CA PHE A 50 23.20 -24.74 -26.82
C PHE A 50 24.32 -23.78 -26.36
N GLU A 51 24.41 -22.56 -26.90
CA GLU A 51 25.45 -21.56 -26.59
C GLU A 51 25.32 -21.01 -25.15
N SER A 52 24.13 -21.14 -24.51
CA SER A 52 23.87 -20.79 -23.12
C SER A 52 23.69 -22.06 -22.23
N GLY A 53 24.49 -23.07 -22.47
CA GLY A 53 24.36 -24.34 -21.78
C GLY A 53 23.05 -25.04 -22.11
N LEU A 54 22.38 -25.64 -21.10
CA LEU A 54 21.08 -26.28 -21.28
C LEU A 54 19.89 -25.34 -20.99
N ASP A 55 20.09 -24.01 -21.04
CA ASP A 55 19.01 -23.06 -20.76
C ASP A 55 17.81 -23.27 -21.71
N GLY A 56 16.63 -23.47 -21.12
CA GLY A 56 15.40 -23.79 -21.83
C GLY A 56 15.21 -25.28 -22.16
N TRP A 57 16.18 -26.14 -21.89
CA TRP A 57 16.12 -27.59 -22.13
C TRP A 57 16.10 -28.38 -20.83
N THR A 58 15.36 -29.47 -20.81
CA THR A 58 15.34 -30.46 -19.72
C THR A 58 15.87 -31.79 -20.27
N CYS A 59 16.97 -32.28 -19.71
CA CYS A 59 17.66 -33.48 -20.15
C CYS A 59 17.75 -34.52 -19.03
N THR A 60 17.63 -35.82 -19.34
CA THR A 60 17.85 -36.91 -18.37
C THR A 60 19.34 -37.23 -18.21
N ALA A 61 20.14 -37.15 -19.27
CA ALA A 61 21.57 -37.44 -19.24
C ALA A 61 22.34 -36.59 -20.27
N GLY A 62 22.04 -35.29 -20.33
CA GLY A 62 22.62 -34.32 -21.25
C GLY A 62 23.58 -33.36 -20.59
N THR A 63 24.61 -32.93 -21.34
CA THR A 63 25.53 -31.83 -20.99
C THR A 63 25.90 -31.08 -22.26
N THR A 64 26.53 -29.91 -22.13
CA THR A 64 27.07 -29.19 -23.29
C THR A 64 28.56 -29.46 -23.44
N VAL A 65 29.02 -29.49 -24.69
CA VAL A 65 30.43 -29.71 -25.03
C VAL A 65 30.88 -28.67 -26.07
N ASN A 66 32.17 -28.35 -26.07
CA ASN A 66 32.75 -27.41 -27.03
C ASN A 66 33.38 -28.11 -28.27
N SER A 67 33.26 -29.45 -28.33
CA SER A 67 33.68 -30.28 -29.48
C SER A 67 33.08 -31.68 -29.35
N PRO A 68 32.45 -32.26 -30.39
CA PRO A 68 32.21 -31.62 -31.69
C PRO A 68 31.05 -30.62 -31.62
N VAL A 69 31.09 -29.55 -32.39
CA VAL A 69 30.03 -28.56 -32.60
C VAL A 69 29.66 -28.47 -34.07
N HIS A 70 28.39 -28.18 -34.42
CA HIS A 70 27.94 -27.90 -35.76
C HIS A 70 28.00 -26.38 -36.04
N GLY A 71 27.38 -25.59 -35.16
CA GLY A 71 27.41 -24.14 -35.20
C GLY A 71 27.91 -23.55 -33.88
N GLY A 72 28.32 -22.28 -33.90
CA GLY A 72 28.72 -21.60 -32.65
C GLY A 72 29.94 -22.20 -31.96
N SER A 73 29.85 -22.30 -30.62
CA SER A 73 30.93 -22.77 -29.72
C SER A 73 30.52 -23.92 -28.80
N SER A 74 29.27 -24.34 -28.82
CA SER A 74 28.73 -25.38 -27.94
C SER A 74 27.73 -26.26 -28.66
N ALA A 75 27.63 -27.52 -28.24
CA ALA A 75 26.59 -28.45 -28.70
C ALA A 75 26.13 -29.34 -27.56
N LEU A 76 24.93 -29.93 -27.65
CA LEU A 76 24.46 -30.94 -26.77
C LEU A 76 25.24 -32.24 -26.94
N GLN A 77 25.72 -32.85 -25.86
CA GLN A 77 26.11 -34.25 -25.75
C GLN A 77 25.21 -34.95 -24.78
N ALA A 78 24.62 -36.09 -25.17
CA ALA A 78 23.85 -36.90 -24.25
C ALA A 78 24.17 -38.39 -24.45
N THR A 79 24.19 -39.16 -23.35
CA THR A 79 24.66 -40.55 -23.39
C THR A 79 23.58 -41.49 -22.85
N PRO A 80 22.88 -42.23 -23.72
CA PRO A 80 21.94 -43.28 -23.31
C PRO A 80 22.59 -44.30 -22.39
N ALA A 81 21.90 -44.70 -21.30
CA ALA A 81 22.41 -45.65 -20.34
C ALA A 81 21.27 -46.53 -19.77
N GLY A 82 21.50 -47.85 -19.74
CA GLY A 82 20.48 -48.79 -19.27
C GLY A 82 19.19 -48.74 -20.11
N SER A 83 18.10 -48.32 -19.51
CA SER A 83 16.78 -48.13 -20.17
C SER A 83 16.49 -46.64 -20.46
N ASP A 84 17.44 -45.74 -20.18
CA ASP A 84 17.34 -44.28 -20.45
C ASP A 84 17.92 -44.00 -21.85
N ASP A 85 17.14 -43.37 -22.71
CA ASP A 85 17.52 -42.97 -24.06
C ASP A 85 18.21 -41.59 -24.10
N ALA A 86 18.45 -40.98 -22.91
CA ALA A 86 19.08 -39.69 -22.72
C ALA A 86 18.33 -38.53 -23.43
N GLN A 87 17.03 -38.48 -23.26
CA GLN A 87 16.18 -37.47 -23.90
C GLN A 87 16.51 -36.06 -23.37
N CYS A 88 16.61 -35.10 -24.30
CA CYS A 88 16.58 -33.67 -24.03
C CYS A 88 15.35 -33.07 -24.70
N ALA A 89 14.56 -32.31 -23.95
CA ALA A 89 13.27 -31.78 -24.40
C ALA A 89 13.08 -30.31 -24.07
N GLN A 90 12.35 -29.59 -24.95
CA GLN A 90 11.90 -28.22 -24.73
C GLN A 90 10.44 -28.06 -25.11
N THR A 91 9.63 -27.45 -24.25
CA THR A 91 8.24 -27.13 -24.56
C THR A 91 8.15 -25.73 -25.14
N VAL A 92 7.59 -25.59 -26.35
CA VAL A 92 7.43 -24.32 -27.06
C VAL A 92 5.96 -23.99 -27.26
N THR A 93 5.64 -22.70 -27.29
CA THR A 93 4.28 -22.21 -27.56
C THR A 93 4.07 -22.14 -29.08
N VAL A 94 2.93 -22.65 -29.53
CA VAL A 94 2.56 -22.77 -30.96
C VAL A 94 1.14 -22.25 -31.20
N GLN A 95 0.79 -21.99 -32.46
CA GLN A 95 -0.59 -21.68 -32.84
C GLN A 95 -1.38 -22.94 -33.16
N PRO A 96 -2.70 -22.99 -32.83
CA PRO A 96 -3.60 -24.02 -33.31
C PRO A 96 -3.73 -24.05 -34.84
N ASN A 97 -3.97 -25.24 -35.41
CA ASN A 97 -4.18 -25.46 -36.84
C ASN A 97 -3.04 -24.87 -37.72
N ALA A 98 -1.83 -24.83 -37.21
CA ALA A 98 -0.69 -24.22 -37.88
C ALA A 98 0.39 -25.26 -38.22
N ARG A 99 1.07 -25.08 -39.34
CA ARG A 99 2.13 -25.96 -39.80
C ARG A 99 3.49 -25.47 -39.32
N TYR A 100 4.30 -26.40 -38.83
CA TYR A 100 5.66 -26.17 -38.35
C TYR A 100 6.67 -27.09 -39.02
N THR A 101 7.90 -26.60 -39.16
CA THR A 101 9.05 -27.37 -39.64
C THR A 101 10.08 -27.45 -38.50
N LEU A 102 10.32 -28.63 -37.98
CA LEU A 102 11.36 -28.93 -37.01
C LEU A 102 12.61 -29.41 -37.73
N THR A 103 13.75 -28.77 -37.47
CA THR A 103 15.06 -29.19 -37.97
C THR A 103 16.07 -29.23 -36.83
N GLY A 104 17.14 -29.99 -37.00
CA GLY A 104 18.30 -30.01 -36.12
C GLY A 104 19.44 -30.78 -36.74
N TYR A 105 20.65 -30.49 -36.34
CA TYR A 105 21.82 -31.25 -36.74
C TYR A 105 22.18 -32.24 -35.65
N VAL A 106 22.42 -33.49 -36.04
CA VAL A 106 22.74 -34.59 -35.12
C VAL A 106 23.98 -35.33 -35.55
N ARG A 107 24.69 -35.91 -34.58
CA ARG A 107 25.81 -36.79 -34.78
C ARG A 107 25.77 -37.96 -33.82
N GLY A 108 26.06 -39.16 -34.27
CA GLY A 108 25.99 -40.38 -33.46
C GLY A 108 25.23 -41.50 -34.14
N SER A 109 24.90 -42.56 -33.38
CA SER A 109 24.15 -43.70 -33.85
C SER A 109 22.74 -43.71 -33.28
N TYR A 110 21.72 -43.95 -34.10
CA TYR A 110 20.31 -44.00 -33.72
C TYR A 110 19.85 -42.74 -32.94
N VAL A 111 20.06 -41.59 -33.59
CA VAL A 111 19.68 -40.28 -33.02
C VAL A 111 18.32 -39.89 -33.57
N TYR A 112 17.41 -39.50 -32.67
CA TYR A 112 16.05 -39.10 -32.97
C TYR A 112 15.84 -37.61 -32.71
N LEU A 113 14.98 -36.99 -33.55
CA LEU A 113 14.47 -35.64 -33.39
C LEU A 113 12.97 -35.65 -33.64
N GLY A 114 12.16 -35.09 -32.73
CA GLY A 114 10.70 -35.18 -32.84
C GLY A 114 9.94 -34.14 -32.06
N ALA A 115 8.64 -34.17 -32.20
CA ALA A 115 7.69 -33.34 -31.48
C ALA A 115 6.49 -34.11 -30.98
N ASN A 116 6.17 -33.99 -29.69
CA ASN A 116 5.05 -34.63 -29.02
C ASN A 116 4.00 -33.57 -28.61
N GLY A 117 2.75 -34.04 -28.43
CA GLY A 117 1.63 -33.19 -28.02
C GLY A 117 1.15 -32.26 -29.13
N THR A 118 1.34 -32.67 -30.39
CA THR A 118 0.96 -31.86 -31.57
C THR A 118 -0.56 -31.68 -31.69
N GLY A 119 -1.36 -32.51 -30.98
CA GLY A 119 -2.83 -32.49 -31.08
C GLY A 119 -3.38 -33.11 -32.37
N THR A 120 -2.47 -33.64 -33.18
CA THR A 120 -2.72 -34.49 -34.34
C THR A 120 -1.86 -35.75 -34.20
N THR A 121 -1.08 -36.11 -35.21
CA THR A 121 -0.10 -37.21 -35.12
C THR A 121 1.26 -36.65 -34.70
N ASP A 122 1.79 -37.10 -33.56
CA ASP A 122 3.16 -36.76 -33.14
C ASP A 122 4.18 -37.25 -34.14
N VAL A 123 5.26 -36.53 -34.28
CA VAL A 123 6.24 -36.74 -35.36
C VAL A 123 7.62 -37.04 -34.81
N SER A 124 8.33 -37.91 -35.52
CA SER A 124 9.72 -38.23 -35.25
C SER A 124 10.47 -38.46 -36.58
N THR A 125 11.73 -38.04 -36.63
CA THR A 125 12.70 -38.39 -37.67
C THR A 125 13.97 -38.85 -36.99
N TRP A 126 14.77 -39.68 -37.65
CA TRP A 126 15.96 -40.24 -37.04
C TRP A 126 17.01 -40.64 -38.08
N THR A 127 18.21 -40.94 -37.63
CA THR A 127 19.28 -41.54 -38.42
C THR A 127 19.85 -42.76 -37.74
N GLN A 128 20.15 -43.80 -38.51
CA GLN A 128 20.81 -45.00 -37.99
C GLN A 128 22.29 -44.72 -37.65
N SER A 129 22.96 -43.91 -38.44
CA SER A 129 24.37 -43.56 -38.25
C SER A 129 24.68 -42.22 -38.88
N ALA A 130 25.24 -41.31 -38.09
CA ALA A 130 25.73 -40.04 -38.49
C ALA A 130 27.15 -39.86 -37.92
N PRO A 131 28.21 -40.36 -38.62
CA PRO A 131 29.61 -40.19 -38.17
C PRO A 131 30.04 -38.72 -38.19
N ASP A 132 29.42 -37.93 -39.07
CA ASP A 132 29.53 -36.47 -39.15
C ASP A 132 28.15 -35.84 -38.92
N TRP A 133 28.10 -34.49 -38.85
CA TRP A 133 26.83 -33.78 -38.62
C TRP A 133 25.85 -34.02 -39.76
N GLN A 134 24.69 -34.53 -39.43
CA GLN A 134 23.58 -34.79 -40.36
C GLN A 134 22.37 -33.96 -39.98
N LYS A 135 21.79 -33.26 -40.95
CA LYS A 135 20.53 -32.53 -40.74
C LYS A 135 19.35 -33.51 -40.74
N LEU A 136 18.56 -33.46 -39.69
CA LEU A 136 17.23 -34.09 -39.63
C LEU A 136 16.16 -33.04 -39.84
N THR A 137 15.04 -33.42 -40.47
CA THR A 137 13.93 -32.51 -40.75
C THR A 137 12.62 -33.27 -40.67
N THR A 138 11.64 -32.73 -39.97
CA THR A 138 10.26 -33.22 -39.99
C THR A 138 9.27 -32.05 -39.94
N THR A 139 8.02 -32.28 -40.32
CA THR A 139 6.94 -31.29 -40.28
C THR A 139 5.71 -31.84 -39.63
N PHE A 140 4.99 -30.98 -38.92
CA PHE A 140 3.70 -31.31 -38.34
C PHE A 140 2.70 -30.18 -38.44
N THR A 141 1.43 -30.48 -38.25
CA THR A 141 0.38 -29.47 -38.12
C THR A 141 -0.24 -29.63 -36.73
N THR A 142 -0.41 -28.53 -36.00
CA THR A 142 -1.02 -28.55 -34.67
C THR A 142 -2.53 -28.76 -34.74
N GLY A 143 -3.08 -29.42 -33.73
CA GLY A 143 -4.54 -29.58 -33.57
C GLY A 143 -5.25 -28.25 -33.25
N ALA A 144 -6.59 -28.27 -33.35
CA ALA A 144 -7.43 -27.07 -33.19
C ALA A 144 -7.37 -26.44 -31.78
N ALA A 145 -6.95 -27.16 -30.75
CA ALA A 145 -6.80 -26.69 -29.37
C ALA A 145 -5.34 -26.69 -28.90
N THR A 146 -4.36 -26.97 -29.79
CA THR A 146 -2.95 -27.12 -29.41
C THR A 146 -2.26 -25.77 -29.37
N THR A 147 -1.85 -25.38 -28.18
CA THR A 147 -1.11 -24.11 -27.94
C THR A 147 0.33 -24.35 -27.51
N ARG A 148 0.72 -25.60 -27.23
CA ARG A 148 2.06 -26.01 -26.83
C ARG A 148 2.42 -27.35 -27.45
N VAL A 149 3.70 -27.52 -27.78
CA VAL A 149 4.29 -28.81 -28.20
C VAL A 149 5.61 -29.01 -27.49
N THR A 150 5.98 -30.27 -27.25
CA THR A 150 7.28 -30.62 -26.67
C THR A 150 8.18 -31.18 -27.77
N LEU A 151 9.25 -30.44 -28.05
CA LEU A 151 10.32 -30.88 -28.95
C LEU A 151 11.27 -31.76 -28.15
N TYR A 152 11.89 -32.74 -28.81
CA TYR A 152 12.88 -33.60 -28.17
C TYR A 152 13.95 -34.07 -29.14
N SER A 153 15.15 -34.34 -28.59
CA SER A 153 16.13 -35.25 -29.20
C SER A 153 16.50 -36.34 -28.22
N HIS A 154 16.75 -37.55 -28.71
CA HIS A 154 17.21 -38.67 -27.88
C HIS A 154 18.06 -39.65 -28.72
N GLY A 155 18.85 -40.45 -28.03
CA GLY A 155 19.58 -41.53 -28.61
C GLY A 155 18.79 -42.85 -28.53
N TRP A 156 19.53 -43.96 -28.59
CA TRP A 156 18.97 -45.31 -28.42
C TRP A 156 19.80 -46.11 -27.41
N TYR A 157 19.19 -47.03 -26.72
CA TYR A 157 19.84 -47.84 -25.68
C TYR A 157 21.10 -48.53 -26.17
N GLY A 158 22.22 -48.37 -25.45
CA GLY A 158 23.47 -49.02 -25.73
C GLY A 158 24.27 -48.51 -26.94
N THR A 159 23.90 -47.38 -27.54
CA THR A 159 24.55 -46.85 -28.76
C THR A 159 25.68 -45.84 -28.48
N GLY A 160 26.00 -45.54 -27.23
CA GLY A 160 27.01 -44.50 -26.91
C GLY A 160 26.46 -43.09 -26.97
N ALA A 161 27.35 -42.12 -26.82
CA ALA A 161 26.95 -40.71 -26.82
C ALA A 161 26.45 -40.26 -28.20
N TYR A 162 25.40 -39.42 -28.22
CA TYR A 162 24.96 -38.67 -29.38
C TYR A 162 25.16 -37.17 -29.13
N TYR A 163 25.16 -36.41 -30.22
CA TYR A 163 25.24 -34.95 -30.17
C TYR A 163 24.09 -34.36 -30.98
N ALA A 164 23.58 -33.19 -30.52
CA ALA A 164 22.60 -32.40 -31.25
C ALA A 164 22.98 -30.92 -31.19
N ASP A 165 22.66 -30.19 -32.24
CA ASP A 165 23.00 -28.79 -32.38
C ASP A 165 22.06 -28.08 -33.38
N ASP A 166 21.98 -26.77 -33.32
CA ASP A 166 21.19 -25.92 -34.21
C ASP A 166 19.73 -26.42 -34.37
N ILE A 167 19.09 -26.83 -33.28
CA ILE A 167 17.69 -27.25 -33.28
C ILE A 167 16.82 -26.03 -33.49
N SER A 168 15.90 -26.09 -34.46
CA SER A 168 15.06 -24.97 -34.89
C SER A 168 13.65 -25.45 -35.18
N LEU A 169 12.65 -24.73 -34.73
CA LEU A 169 11.23 -24.92 -35.07
C LEU A 169 10.71 -23.68 -35.76
N VAL A 170 10.58 -23.73 -37.08
CA VAL A 170 10.10 -22.61 -37.88
C VAL A 170 8.62 -22.79 -38.23
N GLY A 171 7.86 -21.75 -37.99
CA GLY A 171 6.45 -21.65 -38.35
C GLY A 171 5.83 -20.35 -37.81
N PRO A 172 4.51 -20.20 -37.93
CA PRO A 172 3.87 -19.02 -37.41
C PRO A 172 4.22 -18.87 -35.91
N GLY A 173 4.93 -17.79 -35.60
CA GLY A 173 5.20 -17.44 -34.19
C GLY A 173 3.92 -17.54 -33.40
N ALA A 174 4.01 -17.89 -32.11
CA ALA A 174 2.87 -17.66 -31.25
C ALA A 174 2.39 -16.24 -31.59
N SER A 175 1.15 -16.09 -32.02
CA SER A 175 0.55 -14.76 -32.05
C SER A 175 0.84 -14.20 -30.67
N ALA A 176 1.63 -13.17 -30.57
CA ALA A 176 1.53 -12.30 -29.41
C ALA A 176 0.05 -11.98 -29.36
N GLY A 177 -0.66 -12.61 -28.41
CA GLY A 177 -2.11 -12.54 -28.40
C GLY A 177 -2.45 -11.07 -28.44
N GLN A 178 -3.43 -10.68 -29.22
CA GLN A 178 -3.85 -9.28 -29.24
C GLN A 178 -4.08 -8.87 -27.77
N PRO A 179 -3.63 -7.69 -27.33
CA PRO A 179 -4.01 -7.18 -26.02
C PRO A 179 -5.51 -7.36 -25.82
N PRO A 180 -5.99 -7.65 -24.62
CA PRO A 180 -7.42 -7.83 -24.38
C PRO A 180 -8.24 -6.63 -24.88
N ALA A 181 -9.52 -6.80 -25.09
CA ALA A 181 -10.39 -5.66 -25.33
C ALA A 181 -10.39 -4.72 -24.10
N ALA A 182 -10.63 -3.42 -24.33
CA ALA A 182 -10.79 -2.48 -23.23
C ALA A 182 -11.93 -2.94 -22.30
N PRO A 183 -11.76 -2.90 -20.96
CA PRO A 183 -12.83 -3.22 -20.04
C PRO A 183 -14.06 -2.33 -20.28
N THR A 184 -15.25 -2.92 -20.20
CA THR A 184 -16.53 -2.21 -20.29
C THR A 184 -17.28 -2.38 -18.99
N GLY A 185 -18.27 -1.52 -18.70
CA GLY A 185 -19.09 -1.67 -17.50
C GLY A 185 -18.36 -1.38 -16.19
N LEU A 186 -17.28 -0.57 -16.22
CA LEU A 186 -16.65 -0.07 -14.99
C LEU A 186 -17.69 0.72 -14.18
N THR A 187 -17.82 0.39 -12.91
CA THR A 187 -18.73 1.05 -11.96
C THR A 187 -18.00 1.42 -10.68
N ALA A 188 -18.39 2.54 -10.08
CA ALA A 188 -18.03 2.90 -8.72
C ALA A 188 -19.13 2.36 -7.77
N GLY A 189 -18.72 1.56 -6.79
CA GLY A 189 -19.57 0.98 -5.75
C GLY A 189 -19.55 1.82 -4.47
N THR A 190 -19.11 1.23 -3.36
CA THR A 190 -19.00 1.95 -2.08
C THR A 190 -18.03 3.11 -2.20
N ILE A 191 -18.50 4.30 -1.87
CA ILE A 191 -17.71 5.54 -1.85
C ILE A 191 -17.65 6.02 -0.40
N THR A 192 -16.44 6.24 0.11
CA THR A 192 -16.19 6.86 1.41
C THR A 192 -15.56 8.24 1.24
N SER A 193 -15.17 8.89 2.33
CA SER A 193 -14.42 10.15 2.26
C SER A 193 -12.98 9.99 1.80
N SER A 194 -12.44 8.75 1.83
CA SER A 194 -11.03 8.48 1.50
C SER A 194 -10.83 7.34 0.52
N SER A 195 -11.91 6.68 0.08
CA SER A 195 -11.82 5.54 -0.83
C SER A 195 -13.00 5.44 -1.80
N VAL A 196 -12.75 4.77 -2.94
CA VAL A 196 -13.78 4.39 -3.92
C VAL A 196 -13.55 2.93 -4.30
N ALA A 197 -14.56 2.09 -4.09
CA ALA A 197 -14.57 0.72 -4.59
C ALA A 197 -14.98 0.72 -6.07
N LEU A 198 -14.23 0.01 -6.90
CA LEU A 198 -14.44 -0.13 -8.33
C LEU A 198 -14.72 -1.58 -8.67
N SER A 199 -15.59 -1.84 -9.62
CA SER A 199 -15.82 -3.18 -10.17
C SER A 199 -16.12 -3.13 -11.67
N TRP A 200 -15.77 -4.21 -12.38
CA TRP A 200 -15.96 -4.35 -13.82
C TRP A 200 -16.13 -5.84 -14.19
N PRO A 201 -16.81 -6.14 -15.29
CA PRO A 201 -16.89 -7.51 -15.82
C PRO A 201 -15.53 -8.04 -16.26
N ALA A 202 -15.35 -9.35 -16.15
CA ALA A 202 -14.16 -10.02 -16.66
C ALA A 202 -14.01 -9.81 -18.17
N VAL A 203 -12.78 -9.53 -18.62
CA VAL A 203 -12.44 -9.39 -20.04
C VAL A 203 -11.82 -10.69 -20.52
N THR A 204 -12.36 -11.26 -21.60
CA THR A 204 -11.84 -12.50 -22.19
C THR A 204 -10.37 -12.35 -22.58
N GLY A 205 -9.55 -13.29 -22.14
CA GLY A 205 -8.11 -13.30 -22.42
C GLY A 205 -7.27 -12.35 -21.55
N ALA A 206 -7.85 -11.67 -20.56
CA ALA A 206 -7.09 -10.90 -19.60
C ALA A 206 -6.52 -11.80 -18.49
N THR A 207 -5.26 -11.55 -18.12
CA THR A 207 -4.57 -12.17 -16.98
C THR A 207 -4.39 -11.18 -15.81
N GLY A 208 -4.62 -9.87 -16.04
CA GLY A 208 -4.53 -8.82 -15.06
C GLY A 208 -5.19 -7.53 -15.51
N TYR A 209 -5.33 -6.59 -14.57
CA TYR A 209 -5.91 -5.27 -14.79
C TYR A 209 -5.09 -4.18 -14.12
N ALA A 210 -5.06 -2.98 -14.71
CA ALA A 210 -4.49 -1.81 -14.08
C ALA A 210 -5.56 -0.73 -13.89
N VAL A 211 -5.58 -0.12 -12.70
CA VAL A 211 -6.50 0.94 -12.32
C VAL A 211 -5.80 2.28 -12.44
N TYR A 212 -6.49 3.23 -13.05
CA TYR A 212 -6.02 4.61 -13.24
C TYR A 212 -6.93 5.57 -12.50
N ARG A 213 -6.33 6.55 -11.82
CA ARG A 213 -6.98 7.70 -11.20
C ARG A 213 -6.45 8.96 -11.86
N ASP A 214 -7.34 9.79 -12.41
CA ASP A 214 -7.00 11.05 -13.08
C ASP A 214 -5.90 10.89 -14.14
N GLY A 215 -5.93 9.76 -14.87
CA GLY A 215 -4.96 9.42 -15.90
C GLY A 215 -3.66 8.79 -15.38
N VAL A 216 -3.43 8.69 -14.07
CA VAL A 216 -2.24 8.08 -13.46
C VAL A 216 -2.57 6.65 -13.01
N LYS A 217 -1.68 5.70 -13.32
CA LYS A 217 -1.81 4.30 -12.84
C LYS A 217 -1.55 4.26 -11.34
N VAL A 218 -2.54 3.76 -10.57
CA VAL A 218 -2.47 3.72 -9.10
C VAL A 218 -2.43 2.30 -8.53
N GLN A 219 -2.88 1.29 -9.29
CA GLN A 219 -2.95 -0.08 -8.79
C GLN A 219 -2.93 -1.09 -9.93
N THR A 220 -2.43 -2.31 -9.65
CA THR A 220 -2.55 -3.48 -10.53
C THR A 220 -3.19 -4.62 -9.74
N VAL A 221 -4.18 -5.31 -10.33
CA VAL A 221 -4.91 -6.40 -9.71
C VAL A 221 -5.11 -7.56 -10.68
N SER A 222 -5.27 -8.78 -10.17
CA SER A 222 -5.63 -9.94 -10.99
C SER A 222 -7.14 -10.18 -11.04
N GLY A 223 -7.90 -9.60 -10.12
CA GLY A 223 -9.36 -9.71 -10.05
C GLY A 223 -10.09 -8.60 -10.80
N THR A 224 -11.42 -8.64 -10.77
CA THR A 224 -12.32 -7.71 -11.46
C THR A 224 -12.86 -6.61 -10.54
N SER A 225 -12.19 -6.34 -9.44
CA SER A 225 -12.50 -5.27 -8.50
C SER A 225 -11.24 -4.70 -7.88
N ALA A 226 -11.31 -3.44 -7.45
CA ALA A 226 -10.25 -2.75 -6.72
C ALA A 226 -10.85 -1.70 -5.80
N THR A 227 -10.21 -1.42 -4.67
CA THR A 227 -10.55 -0.26 -3.85
C THR A 227 -9.38 0.72 -3.93
N VAL A 228 -9.64 1.91 -4.47
CA VAL A 228 -8.66 3.00 -4.50
C VAL A 228 -8.82 3.79 -3.21
N THR A 229 -7.76 3.82 -2.41
CA THR A 229 -7.68 4.49 -1.10
C THR A 229 -6.81 5.76 -1.15
N GLY A 230 -6.72 6.50 -0.04
CA GLY A 230 -5.89 7.70 0.03
C GLY A 230 -6.44 8.89 -0.77
N LEU A 231 -7.75 8.94 -0.93
CA LEU A 231 -8.43 10.03 -1.62
C LEU A 231 -8.75 11.18 -0.64
N ALA A 232 -8.75 12.41 -1.13
CA ALA A 232 -9.21 13.56 -0.36
C ALA A 232 -10.74 13.57 -0.28
N PRO A 233 -11.34 14.01 0.84
CA PRO A 233 -12.79 14.14 0.99
C PRO A 233 -13.39 15.17 0.03
N SER A 234 -14.68 15.03 -0.28
CA SER A 234 -15.44 15.95 -1.13
C SER A 234 -14.78 16.25 -2.48
N THR A 235 -13.96 15.32 -2.97
CA THR A 235 -13.16 15.50 -4.19
C THR A 235 -13.63 14.55 -5.28
N ALA A 236 -13.85 15.07 -6.47
CA ALA A 236 -14.20 14.29 -7.65
C ALA A 236 -12.93 13.69 -8.28
N TYR A 237 -12.95 12.39 -8.54
CA TYR A 237 -11.88 11.65 -9.21
C TYR A 237 -12.44 10.92 -10.43
N SER A 238 -11.63 10.83 -11.48
CA SER A 238 -11.92 10.07 -12.68
C SER A 238 -11.16 8.73 -12.64
N PHE A 239 -11.88 7.61 -12.76
CA PHE A 239 -11.29 6.28 -12.76
C PHE A 239 -11.44 5.59 -14.10
N GLN A 240 -10.42 4.87 -14.52
CA GLN A 240 -10.39 4.04 -15.72
C GLN A 240 -9.66 2.74 -15.40
N VAL A 241 -9.92 1.69 -16.17
CA VAL A 241 -9.26 0.39 -16.03
C VAL A 241 -8.79 -0.10 -17.39
N THR A 242 -7.63 -0.74 -17.44
CA THR A 242 -7.14 -1.51 -18.59
C THR A 242 -7.09 -2.99 -18.24
N ALA A 243 -7.14 -3.83 -19.25
CA ALA A 243 -6.90 -5.28 -19.13
C ALA A 243 -5.56 -5.62 -19.77
N SER A 244 -4.84 -6.59 -19.25
CA SER A 244 -3.53 -7.01 -19.78
C SER A 244 -3.41 -8.53 -19.91
N ASN A 245 -2.57 -8.97 -20.82
CA ASN A 245 -2.07 -10.33 -20.99
C ASN A 245 -0.62 -10.27 -21.50
N ASP A 246 -0.04 -11.41 -21.86
CA ASP A 246 1.33 -11.49 -22.37
C ASP A 246 1.56 -10.68 -23.67
N ALA A 247 0.49 -10.33 -24.37
CA ALA A 247 0.52 -9.52 -25.60
C ALA A 247 0.54 -8.01 -25.37
N GLY A 248 0.25 -7.58 -24.13
CA GLY A 248 0.24 -6.18 -23.76
C GLY A 248 -1.02 -5.74 -23.02
N GLU A 249 -1.13 -4.42 -22.89
CA GLU A 249 -2.21 -3.73 -22.17
C GLU A 249 -3.23 -3.18 -23.18
N SER A 250 -4.52 -3.30 -22.86
CA SER A 250 -5.63 -2.79 -23.67
C SER A 250 -5.69 -1.26 -23.67
N ALA A 251 -6.53 -0.69 -24.52
CA ALA A 251 -7.01 0.68 -24.31
C ALA A 251 -7.74 0.80 -22.96
N ARG A 252 -7.82 2.03 -22.44
CA ARG A 252 -8.55 2.32 -21.19
C ARG A 252 -10.06 2.17 -21.39
N SER A 253 -10.74 1.76 -20.33
CA SER A 253 -12.22 1.78 -20.27
C SER A 253 -12.77 3.19 -20.44
N ALA A 254 -14.08 3.31 -20.66
CA ALA A 254 -14.79 4.56 -20.39
C ALA A 254 -14.51 5.00 -18.94
N ALA A 255 -14.36 6.30 -18.73
CA ALA A 255 -14.13 6.85 -17.40
C ALA A 255 -15.41 6.80 -16.56
N VAL A 256 -15.28 6.45 -15.29
CA VAL A 256 -16.31 6.65 -14.27
C VAL A 256 -15.84 7.73 -13.31
N THR A 257 -16.68 8.74 -13.08
CA THR A 257 -16.40 9.78 -12.09
C THR A 257 -17.09 9.43 -10.78
N ALA A 258 -16.33 9.47 -9.68
CA ALA A 258 -16.87 9.31 -8.34
C ALA A 258 -16.37 10.47 -7.48
N THR A 259 -17.29 11.10 -6.74
CA THR A 259 -16.94 12.12 -5.76
C THR A 259 -16.93 11.47 -4.39
N THR A 260 -15.79 11.51 -3.71
CA THR A 260 -15.70 11.05 -2.33
C THR A 260 -16.73 11.80 -1.48
N THR A 261 -17.30 11.12 -0.52
CA THR A 261 -18.27 11.75 0.37
C THR A 261 -17.62 12.95 1.06
N THR A 262 -18.44 13.94 1.42
CA THR A 262 -18.00 14.94 2.38
C THR A 262 -17.39 14.15 3.53
N GLY A 263 -16.19 14.47 3.93
CA GLY A 263 -15.67 14.00 5.20
C GLY A 263 -16.55 14.55 6.33
N THR A 264 -17.80 14.07 6.39
CA THR A 264 -18.35 13.79 7.71
C THR A 264 -17.42 12.71 8.19
N GLY A 265 -16.35 13.14 8.88
CA GLY A 265 -15.26 12.27 9.25
C GLY A 265 -15.83 10.91 9.57
N GLY A 266 -15.12 9.82 9.28
CA GLY A 266 -15.15 8.71 10.19
C GLY A 266 -14.81 9.25 11.58
N GLY A 267 -15.41 10.37 11.92
CA GLY A 267 -15.36 10.99 13.21
C GLY A 267 -15.87 9.91 14.13
N SER A 268 -15.07 9.53 15.07
CA SER A 268 -15.52 8.60 16.09
C SER A 268 -16.93 8.97 16.46
N PRO A 269 -17.86 8.03 16.38
CA PRO A 269 -19.23 8.35 16.74
C PRO A 269 -19.23 9.03 18.10
N GLY A 270 -19.58 10.30 18.15
CA GLY A 270 -19.71 11.06 19.38
C GLY A 270 -18.56 11.96 19.82
N LEU A 271 -17.49 12.17 19.01
CA LEU A 271 -16.53 13.25 19.29
C LEU A 271 -17.00 14.58 18.70
N PRO A 272 -16.79 15.73 19.40
CA PRO A 272 -17.09 17.05 18.85
C PRO A 272 -16.18 17.40 17.68
N ALA A 273 -16.51 18.49 16.94
CA ALA A 273 -15.72 18.98 15.81
C ALA A 273 -14.27 19.28 16.23
N HIS A 274 -14.13 19.87 17.41
CA HIS A 274 -12.85 20.07 18.08
C HIS A 274 -12.87 19.35 19.43
N ALA A 275 -11.82 18.60 19.74
CA ALA A 275 -11.75 17.75 20.91
C ALA A 275 -10.51 18.05 21.75
N LEU A 276 -10.69 18.02 23.05
CA LEU A 276 -9.62 18.10 24.05
C LEU A 276 -9.32 16.69 24.55
N VAL A 277 -8.07 16.26 24.36
CA VAL A 277 -7.57 14.95 24.75
C VAL A 277 -6.61 15.09 25.93
N GLY A 278 -6.71 14.24 26.92
CA GLY A 278 -5.79 14.29 28.05
C GLY A 278 -5.54 12.95 28.72
N TYR A 279 -4.29 12.74 29.08
CA TYR A 279 -3.85 11.57 29.83
C TYR A 279 -4.17 11.73 31.32
N LEU A 280 -4.86 10.77 31.89
CA LEU A 280 -5.12 10.72 33.33
C LEU A 280 -4.20 9.69 34.01
N HIS A 281 -3.43 10.11 34.99
CA HIS A 281 -2.58 9.20 35.78
C HIS A 281 -3.46 8.28 36.63
N ALA A 282 -3.77 7.10 36.11
CA ALA A 282 -4.65 6.13 36.76
C ALA A 282 -3.90 5.06 37.54
N THR A 283 -2.62 4.78 37.17
CA THR A 283 -1.79 3.70 37.77
C THR A 283 -0.71 4.20 38.71
N PHE A 284 -0.49 5.50 38.76
CA PHE A 284 0.57 6.11 39.61
C PHE A 284 0.20 7.53 40.03
N ALA A 285 0.89 8.02 41.06
CA ALA A 285 0.97 9.43 41.40
C ALA A 285 2.41 9.93 41.22
N ASN A 286 2.56 11.18 40.76
CA ASN A 286 3.80 11.89 40.70
C ASN A 286 3.67 13.28 41.36
N GLY A 287 4.56 14.22 41.08
CA GLY A 287 4.54 15.58 41.64
C GLY A 287 3.24 16.35 41.37
N SER A 288 2.44 15.96 40.35
CA SER A 288 1.12 16.57 40.07
C SER A 288 0.00 16.04 40.98
N GLY A 289 0.25 14.97 41.72
CA GLY A 289 -0.73 14.28 42.58
C GLY A 289 -1.74 13.43 41.80
N TYR A 290 -2.52 12.63 42.53
CA TYR A 290 -3.58 11.79 41.94
C TYR A 290 -4.85 12.62 41.73
N THR A 291 -5.50 12.39 40.58
CA THR A 291 -6.80 13.01 40.23
C THR A 291 -7.81 11.90 39.98
N ARG A 292 -8.92 11.89 40.73
CA ARG A 292 -9.99 10.92 40.48
C ARG A 292 -10.66 11.21 39.15
N LEU A 293 -11.06 10.16 38.44
CA LEU A 293 -11.73 10.32 37.14
C LEU A 293 -13.04 11.14 37.27
N ALA A 294 -13.76 10.99 38.37
CA ALA A 294 -14.97 11.78 38.63
C ALA A 294 -14.71 13.29 38.69
N ASP A 295 -13.52 13.71 39.16
CA ASP A 295 -13.13 15.11 39.35
C ASP A 295 -12.55 15.76 38.07
N VAL A 296 -12.35 15.01 37.00
CA VAL A 296 -11.92 15.53 35.72
C VAL A 296 -13.02 16.43 35.12
N PRO A 297 -12.71 17.68 34.71
CA PRO A 297 -13.72 18.58 34.15
C PRO A 297 -14.41 18.04 32.90
N GLY A 298 -15.60 18.55 32.60
CA GLY A 298 -16.41 18.15 31.46
C GLY A 298 -15.90 18.63 30.10
N SER A 299 -14.88 19.49 30.04
CA SER A 299 -14.24 19.94 28.80
C SER A 299 -13.40 18.86 28.13
N TRP A 300 -12.92 17.88 28.89
CA TRP A 300 -12.12 16.77 28.36
C TRP A 300 -12.99 15.80 27.58
N ASP A 301 -12.75 15.69 26.26
CA ASP A 301 -13.56 14.88 25.34
C ASP A 301 -13.05 13.44 25.23
N VAL A 302 -11.73 13.26 25.28
CA VAL A 302 -11.06 11.96 25.34
C VAL A 302 -10.16 11.93 26.57
N ILE A 303 -10.31 10.90 27.38
CA ILE A 303 -9.53 10.68 28.60
C ILE A 303 -8.78 9.35 28.44
N ASP A 304 -7.48 9.43 28.25
CA ASP A 304 -6.59 8.29 28.11
C ASP A 304 -6.07 7.88 29.49
N LEU A 305 -6.45 6.67 29.94
CA LEU A 305 -6.05 6.14 31.25
C LEU A 305 -4.58 5.66 31.16
N ALA A 306 -3.67 6.37 31.77
CA ALA A 306 -2.23 6.07 31.78
C ALA A 306 -1.88 5.20 32.99
N PHE A 307 -1.37 3.94 32.84
CA PHE A 307 -1.19 3.18 31.61
C PHE A 307 -1.58 1.72 31.81
N GLY A 308 -1.96 1.03 30.76
CA GLY A 308 -1.82 -0.42 30.69
C GLY A 308 -0.36 -0.77 30.43
N GLU A 309 0.24 -1.59 31.28
CA GLU A 309 1.67 -1.90 31.24
C GLU A 309 1.92 -3.37 30.89
N PRO A 310 2.94 -3.70 30.10
CA PRO A 310 3.28 -5.08 29.78
C PRO A 310 3.93 -5.79 30.97
N THR A 311 3.66 -7.07 31.14
CA THR A 311 4.37 -7.90 32.15
C THR A 311 5.82 -8.12 31.80
N SER A 312 6.17 -8.03 30.52
CA SER A 312 7.53 -7.88 29.98
C SER A 312 7.45 -7.30 28.57
N ALA A 313 8.52 -6.70 28.09
CA ALA A 313 8.52 -6.02 26.78
C ALA A 313 8.06 -6.91 25.61
N THR A 314 8.27 -8.21 25.65
CA THR A 314 7.96 -9.14 24.54
C THR A 314 6.80 -10.10 24.81
N SER A 315 6.15 -10.02 25.99
CA SER A 315 5.06 -10.94 26.36
C SER A 315 3.76 -10.68 25.59
N GLY A 316 3.47 -9.44 25.25
CA GLY A 316 2.16 -9.00 24.80
C GLY A 316 1.10 -8.99 25.91
N ASP A 317 1.41 -9.46 27.12
CA ASP A 317 0.45 -9.52 28.25
C ASP A 317 0.39 -8.18 28.96
N ILE A 318 -0.69 -7.43 28.73
CA ILE A 318 -0.92 -6.09 29.27
C ILE A 318 -1.75 -6.19 30.54
N ARG A 319 -1.37 -5.43 31.56
CA ARG A 319 -2.06 -5.30 32.86
C ARG A 319 -2.40 -3.85 33.14
N PHE A 320 -3.59 -3.63 33.66
CA PHE A 320 -4.02 -2.33 34.15
C PHE A 320 -4.24 -2.42 35.65
N ASN A 321 -3.25 -1.96 36.41
CA ASN A 321 -3.26 -1.97 37.88
C ASN A 321 -3.41 -0.53 38.33
N ARG A 322 -4.58 -0.18 38.84
CA ARG A 322 -4.84 1.17 39.38
C ARG A 322 -3.92 1.50 40.55
N CYS A 323 -3.62 2.78 40.69
CA CYS A 323 -2.77 3.26 41.78
C CYS A 323 -3.29 2.78 43.13
N PRO A 324 -2.48 2.09 43.94
CA PRO A 324 -2.89 1.60 45.24
C PRO A 324 -3.08 2.76 46.22
N VAL A 325 -4.02 2.63 47.15
CA VAL A 325 -4.32 3.66 48.18
C VAL A 325 -3.11 4.01 49.05
N THR A 326 -2.12 3.15 49.14
CA THR A 326 -0.83 3.39 49.83
C THR A 326 0.02 4.45 49.14
N GLU A 327 -0.09 4.57 47.82
CA GLU A 327 0.61 5.56 47.01
C GLU A 327 -0.29 6.72 46.61
N CYS A 328 -1.59 6.42 46.41
CA CYS A 328 -2.64 7.37 46.04
C CYS A 328 -3.75 7.39 47.09
N PRO A 329 -3.57 8.07 48.23
CA PRO A 329 -4.51 8.00 49.34
C PRO A 329 -5.95 8.41 49.00
N ASN A 330 -6.14 9.19 47.94
CA ASN A 330 -7.45 9.64 47.46
C ASN A 330 -7.98 8.81 46.28
N ALA A 331 -7.35 7.67 45.94
CA ALA A 331 -7.85 6.81 44.90
C ALA A 331 -9.22 6.24 45.26
N GLU A 332 -10.14 6.32 44.32
CA GLU A 332 -11.49 5.77 44.42
C GLU A 332 -11.46 4.23 44.32
N SER A 333 -12.50 3.58 44.88
CA SER A 333 -12.69 2.14 44.71
C SER A 333 -12.87 1.76 43.22
N ASP A 334 -12.67 0.49 42.86
CA ASP A 334 -12.92 0.01 41.49
C ASP A 334 -14.37 0.23 41.06
N ALA A 335 -15.33 0.08 42.00
CA ALA A 335 -16.73 0.31 41.72
C ALA A 335 -16.99 1.79 41.36
N ASP A 336 -16.41 2.72 42.12
CA ASP A 336 -16.57 4.15 41.90
C ASP A 336 -15.85 4.59 40.60
N PHE A 337 -14.68 4.01 40.31
CA PHE A 337 -13.94 4.30 39.07
C PHE A 337 -14.73 3.86 37.83
N LYS A 338 -15.30 2.63 37.87
CA LYS A 338 -16.18 2.14 36.79
C LYS A 338 -17.47 2.95 36.67
N ALA A 339 -18.02 3.44 37.79
CA ALA A 339 -19.15 4.35 37.76
C ALA A 339 -18.80 5.71 37.16
N ALA A 340 -17.59 6.23 37.44
CA ALA A 340 -17.10 7.47 36.85
C ALA A 340 -16.86 7.33 35.32
N ILE A 341 -16.33 6.19 34.85
CA ILE A 341 -16.23 5.90 33.42
C ILE A 341 -17.60 6.02 32.75
N LYS A 342 -18.60 5.32 33.27
CA LYS A 342 -19.98 5.35 32.75
C LYS A 342 -20.58 6.75 32.78
N ALA A 343 -20.30 7.54 33.84
CA ALA A 343 -20.78 8.92 33.94
C ALA A 343 -20.13 9.83 32.84
N LYS A 344 -18.82 9.68 32.58
CA LYS A 344 -18.15 10.40 31.51
C LYS A 344 -18.72 10.01 30.14
N GLN A 345 -18.92 8.73 29.89
CA GLN A 345 -19.53 8.21 28.66
C GLN A 345 -20.96 8.70 28.46
N ALA A 346 -21.76 8.74 29.50
CA ALA A 346 -23.13 9.28 29.49
C ALA A 346 -23.16 10.78 29.17
N ALA A 347 -22.08 11.51 29.51
CA ALA A 347 -21.86 12.90 29.12
C ALA A 347 -21.27 13.07 27.72
N GLY A 348 -21.20 12.00 26.93
CA GLY A 348 -20.66 12.02 25.54
C GLY A 348 -19.13 11.97 25.43
N LYS A 349 -18.42 11.75 26.55
CA LYS A 349 -16.96 11.68 26.57
C LYS A 349 -16.47 10.26 26.25
N LYS A 350 -15.21 10.13 25.83
CA LYS A 350 -14.55 8.86 25.57
C LYS A 350 -13.51 8.57 26.63
N VAL A 351 -13.49 7.34 27.12
CA VAL A 351 -12.50 6.88 28.09
C VAL A 351 -11.78 5.67 27.49
N LEU A 352 -10.49 5.79 27.29
CA LEU A 352 -9.65 4.78 26.64
C LEU A 352 -8.62 4.24 27.64
N ILE A 353 -8.11 3.04 27.37
CA ILE A 353 -6.85 2.60 27.96
C ILE A 353 -5.68 3.02 27.06
N SER A 354 -4.69 3.70 27.61
CA SER A 354 -3.42 3.94 26.91
C SER A 354 -2.41 2.86 27.27
N ILE A 355 -1.73 2.31 26.26
CA ILE A 355 -0.73 1.27 26.42
C ILE A 355 0.63 1.84 26.03
N GLY A 356 1.61 1.74 26.92
CA GLY A 356 2.97 2.19 26.66
C GLY A 356 3.49 3.19 27.67
N GLY A 357 3.81 4.40 27.19
CA GLY A 357 4.53 5.41 27.93
C GLY A 357 6.00 5.10 28.12
N GLN A 358 6.73 6.01 28.75
CA GLN A 358 8.20 5.96 28.89
C GLN A 358 8.75 4.63 29.44
N ASN A 359 8.03 3.97 30.34
CA ASN A 359 8.47 2.74 31.00
C ASN A 359 7.76 1.47 30.49
N GLY A 360 6.73 1.62 29.68
CA GLY A 360 5.84 0.54 29.25
C GLY A 360 6.17 -0.01 27.85
N GLN A 361 7.42 -0.35 27.55
CA GLN A 361 7.82 -0.82 26.21
C GLN A 361 7.13 -2.13 25.83
N VAL A 362 6.52 -2.17 24.63
CA VAL A 362 5.83 -3.34 24.07
C VAL A 362 6.43 -3.69 22.70
N GLN A 363 6.92 -4.93 22.58
CA GLN A 363 7.50 -5.45 21.34
C GLN A 363 6.75 -6.73 20.93
N LEU A 364 5.83 -6.64 20.00
CA LEU A 364 5.08 -7.79 19.50
C LEU A 364 5.90 -8.58 18.45
N THR A 365 6.99 -9.21 18.89
CA THR A 365 7.94 -9.89 18.02
C THR A 365 7.41 -11.19 17.40
N THR A 366 6.35 -11.76 17.98
CA THR A 366 5.75 -13.03 17.53
C THR A 366 4.23 -12.92 17.41
N THR A 367 3.63 -13.82 16.65
CA THR A 367 2.17 -13.95 16.57
C THR A 367 1.55 -14.33 17.90
N ALA A 368 2.23 -15.12 18.73
CA ALA A 368 1.78 -15.47 20.09
C ALA A 368 1.72 -14.23 20.99
N ALA A 369 2.73 -13.36 20.95
CA ALA A 369 2.73 -12.10 21.69
C ALA A 369 1.61 -11.17 21.19
N ARG A 370 1.37 -11.11 19.88
CA ARG A 370 0.24 -10.39 19.28
C ARG A 370 -1.10 -10.90 19.82
N ASP A 371 -1.33 -12.21 19.82
CA ASP A 371 -2.60 -12.80 20.26
C ASP A 371 -2.81 -12.59 21.76
N THR A 372 -1.74 -12.66 22.55
CA THR A 372 -1.76 -12.31 23.97
C THR A 372 -2.08 -10.83 24.19
N PHE A 373 -1.53 -9.94 23.38
CA PHE A 373 -1.85 -8.50 23.41
C PHE A 373 -3.33 -8.26 23.14
N VAL A 374 -3.87 -8.82 22.08
CA VAL A 374 -5.29 -8.70 21.75
C VAL A 374 -6.14 -9.18 22.93
N SER A 375 -5.91 -10.38 23.44
CA SER A 375 -6.74 -10.94 24.51
C SER A 375 -6.64 -10.18 25.84
N SER A 376 -5.44 -9.70 26.21
CA SER A 376 -5.26 -8.94 27.46
C SER A 376 -5.84 -7.53 27.36
N VAL A 377 -5.71 -6.87 26.21
CA VAL A 377 -6.31 -5.54 25.99
C VAL A 377 -7.82 -5.63 25.89
N SER A 378 -8.39 -6.60 25.15
CA SER A 378 -9.84 -6.86 25.14
C SER A 378 -10.38 -7.06 26.56
N LYS A 379 -9.68 -7.86 27.36
CA LYS A 379 -10.08 -8.05 28.76
C LYS A 379 -10.14 -6.75 29.58
N ILE A 380 -9.16 -5.84 29.40
CA ILE A 380 -9.15 -4.54 30.10
C ILE A 380 -10.33 -3.69 29.63
N ILE A 381 -10.56 -3.62 28.31
CA ILE A 381 -11.66 -2.86 27.72
C ILE A 381 -13.00 -3.36 28.26
N ASP A 382 -13.21 -4.67 28.29
CA ASP A 382 -14.45 -5.30 28.76
C ASP A 382 -14.65 -5.14 30.26
N ASP A 383 -13.59 -5.38 31.06
CA ASP A 383 -13.67 -5.29 32.53
C ASP A 383 -14.05 -3.87 33.02
N TYR A 384 -13.58 -2.85 32.31
CA TYR A 384 -13.83 -1.45 32.66
C TYR A 384 -14.94 -0.79 31.82
N GLY A 385 -15.35 -1.42 30.72
CA GLY A 385 -16.33 -0.90 29.78
C GLY A 385 -15.82 0.33 29.01
N LEU A 386 -14.58 0.28 28.53
CA LEU A 386 -13.92 1.40 27.86
C LEU A 386 -14.39 1.59 26.42
N ASP A 387 -14.21 2.80 25.87
CA ASP A 387 -14.57 3.13 24.48
C ASP A 387 -13.52 2.68 23.46
N GLY A 388 -12.33 2.29 23.90
CA GLY A 388 -11.26 1.91 22.98
C GLY A 388 -9.86 1.93 23.57
N LEU A 389 -8.89 2.19 22.70
CA LEU A 389 -7.47 2.01 22.94
C LEU A 389 -6.67 3.20 22.41
N ASP A 390 -5.70 3.65 23.21
CA ASP A 390 -4.63 4.53 22.79
C ASP A 390 -3.31 3.78 22.75
N ILE A 391 -2.48 4.04 21.72
CA ILE A 391 -1.14 3.47 21.52
C ILE A 391 -0.09 4.55 21.76
N ASP A 392 0.56 4.46 22.91
CA ASP A 392 1.65 5.34 23.34
C ASP A 392 2.99 4.57 23.40
N PHE A 393 3.36 3.94 22.28
CA PHE A 393 4.57 3.11 22.18
C PHE A 393 5.81 3.97 21.99
N GLU A 394 6.54 4.15 23.06
CA GLU A 394 7.78 4.92 23.11
C GLU A 394 9.04 4.03 23.15
N GLY A 395 10.19 4.66 23.21
CA GLY A 395 11.48 4.00 23.42
C GLY A 395 11.83 3.00 22.32
N HIS A 396 11.96 1.74 22.66
CA HIS A 396 12.30 0.64 21.74
C HIS A 396 11.11 -0.25 21.38
N SER A 397 9.89 0.19 21.61
CA SER A 397 8.68 -0.59 21.26
C SER A 397 8.59 -0.89 19.78
N LEU A 398 8.89 0.08 18.92
CA LEU A 398 8.91 -0.07 17.48
C LEU A 398 10.30 0.22 16.93
N SER A 399 10.83 -0.74 16.18
CA SER A 399 12.11 -0.60 15.45
C SER A 399 12.00 -1.35 14.13
N LEU A 400 12.41 -0.73 13.04
CA LEU A 400 12.35 -1.30 11.70
C LEU A 400 13.57 -2.21 11.45
N ASP A 401 13.36 -3.36 10.84
CA ASP A 401 14.43 -4.19 10.33
C ASP A 401 15.20 -3.49 9.21
N ALA A 402 16.49 -3.79 9.05
CA ALA A 402 17.39 -3.10 8.13
C ALA A 402 16.93 -3.11 6.66
N ASN A 403 16.14 -4.10 6.25
CA ASN A 403 15.63 -4.23 4.88
C ASN A 403 14.19 -3.74 4.71
N ASP A 404 13.56 -3.24 5.79
CA ASP A 404 12.20 -2.72 5.75
C ASP A 404 12.23 -1.23 5.37
N THR A 405 12.23 -0.96 4.07
CA THR A 405 12.38 0.38 3.49
C THR A 405 11.10 0.94 2.88
N ASP A 406 10.02 0.15 2.86
CA ASP A 406 8.71 0.55 2.31
C ASP A 406 7.63 0.56 3.40
N PHE A 407 7.32 1.75 3.91
CA PHE A 407 6.30 1.92 4.94
C PHE A 407 4.89 1.47 4.49
N LYS A 408 4.64 1.33 3.18
CA LYS A 408 3.34 0.87 2.63
C LYS A 408 3.19 -0.64 2.73
N HIS A 409 4.29 -1.36 2.73
CA HIS A 409 4.34 -2.82 2.77
C HIS A 409 5.36 -3.31 3.83
N PRO A 410 5.14 -3.00 5.11
CA PRO A 410 6.11 -3.32 6.16
C PRO A 410 6.29 -4.84 6.30
N THR A 411 7.53 -5.23 6.60
CA THR A 411 7.93 -6.63 6.80
C THR A 411 8.43 -6.90 8.21
N THR A 412 8.74 -5.87 8.96
CA THR A 412 9.25 -5.95 10.34
C THR A 412 8.21 -6.57 11.27
N PRO A 413 8.52 -7.67 11.99
CA PRO A 413 7.53 -8.41 12.80
C PRO A 413 6.79 -7.56 13.83
N VAL A 414 7.49 -6.68 14.57
CA VAL A 414 6.83 -5.83 15.60
C VAL A 414 5.82 -4.86 14.97
N ILE A 415 6.06 -4.38 13.76
CA ILE A 415 5.17 -3.50 13.01
C ILE A 415 3.96 -4.30 12.49
N VAL A 416 4.21 -5.40 11.79
CA VAL A 416 3.16 -6.24 11.17
C VAL A 416 2.22 -6.81 12.24
N ASN A 417 2.78 -7.27 13.36
CA ASN A 417 1.98 -7.81 14.47
C ASN A 417 1.16 -6.73 15.16
N LEU A 418 1.69 -5.53 15.38
CA LEU A 418 0.92 -4.41 15.93
C LEU A 418 -0.25 -4.04 15.01
N ILE A 419 0.00 -3.87 13.71
CA ILE A 419 -1.05 -3.59 12.73
C ILE A 419 -2.13 -4.68 12.76
N SER A 420 -1.73 -5.94 12.81
CA SER A 420 -2.65 -7.08 12.88
C SER A 420 -3.48 -7.07 14.17
N ALA A 421 -2.86 -6.79 15.33
CA ALA A 421 -3.54 -6.69 16.61
C ALA A 421 -4.60 -5.59 16.61
N LEU A 422 -4.24 -4.40 16.15
CA LEU A 422 -5.15 -3.24 16.12
C LEU A 422 -6.32 -3.45 15.15
N LYS A 423 -6.09 -4.08 14.00
CA LYS A 423 -7.16 -4.48 13.08
C LYS A 423 -8.09 -5.53 13.70
N THR A 424 -7.56 -6.46 14.47
CA THR A 424 -8.36 -7.48 15.17
C THR A 424 -9.25 -6.82 16.23
N LEU A 425 -8.71 -5.95 17.09
CA LEU A 425 -9.48 -5.20 18.08
C LEU A 425 -10.55 -4.32 17.41
N LYS A 426 -10.21 -3.63 16.32
CA LYS A 426 -11.16 -2.82 15.55
C LYS A 426 -12.30 -3.67 14.97
N ALA A 427 -12.01 -4.86 14.49
CA ALA A 427 -13.03 -5.79 13.99
C ALA A 427 -13.92 -6.33 15.13
N GLU A 428 -13.35 -6.62 16.30
CA GLU A 428 -14.05 -7.12 17.48
C GLU A 428 -15.06 -6.11 18.04
N TYR A 429 -14.63 -4.86 18.24
CA TYR A 429 -15.46 -3.80 18.83
C TYR A 429 -16.25 -2.97 17.79
N GLY A 430 -15.91 -3.10 16.52
CA GLY A 430 -16.63 -2.49 15.40
C GLY A 430 -16.50 -0.98 15.30
N ALA A 431 -17.50 -0.33 14.69
CA ALA A 431 -17.45 1.09 14.35
C ALA A 431 -17.39 2.05 15.56
N LYS A 432 -17.77 1.60 16.75
CA LYS A 432 -17.74 2.44 17.96
C LYS A 432 -16.36 2.49 18.62
N PHE A 433 -15.45 1.59 18.23
CA PHE A 433 -14.12 1.50 18.81
C PHE A 433 -13.29 2.74 18.46
N VAL A 434 -12.85 3.43 19.50
CA VAL A 434 -11.98 4.61 19.40
C VAL A 434 -10.53 4.13 19.42
N LEU A 435 -9.78 4.38 18.36
CA LEU A 435 -8.36 4.09 18.27
C LEU A 435 -7.58 5.39 18.16
N THR A 436 -6.71 5.65 19.11
CA THR A 436 -5.80 6.81 19.08
C THR A 436 -4.35 6.38 19.13
N MET A 437 -3.45 7.26 18.73
CA MET A 437 -2.01 7.03 18.79
C MET A 437 -1.28 8.31 19.20
N ALA A 438 -0.28 8.17 20.08
CA ALA A 438 0.53 9.27 20.61
C ALA A 438 2.04 9.06 20.37
N PRO A 439 2.50 8.87 19.13
CA PRO A 439 3.92 8.73 18.88
C PRO A 439 4.69 10.03 19.15
N GLU A 440 5.98 9.92 19.49
CA GLU A 440 6.92 11.04 19.45
C GLU A 440 7.16 11.50 18.00
N THR A 441 7.51 12.78 17.79
CA THR A 441 7.89 13.33 16.47
C THR A 441 9.01 12.55 15.79
N PHE A 442 9.91 11.95 16.56
CA PHE A 442 11.00 11.11 16.07
C PHE A 442 10.50 9.90 15.27
N PHE A 443 9.42 9.29 15.71
CA PHE A 443 8.84 8.11 15.05
C PHE A 443 7.94 8.43 13.86
N VAL A 444 7.62 9.72 13.63
CA VAL A 444 6.71 10.16 12.57
C VAL A 444 7.37 11.21 11.67
N GLN A 445 7.42 12.49 12.09
CA GLN A 445 7.87 13.60 11.24
C GLN A 445 9.34 13.50 10.87
N ASN A 446 10.20 12.98 11.77
CA ASN A 446 11.60 12.76 11.43
C ASN A 446 11.78 11.74 10.29
N GLY A 447 10.75 10.94 10.00
CA GLY A 447 10.67 10.08 8.81
C GLY A 447 10.77 10.82 7.48
N TYR A 448 10.57 12.14 7.47
CA TYR A 448 10.81 12.99 6.32
C TYR A 448 12.28 12.97 5.89
N GLN A 449 13.21 13.03 6.85
CA GLN A 449 14.64 12.99 6.57
C GLN A 449 15.21 11.57 6.58
N PHE A 450 14.72 10.72 7.50
CA PHE A 450 15.31 9.41 7.78
C PHE A 450 14.21 8.37 7.98
N TYR A 451 14.41 7.16 7.46
CA TYR A 451 13.48 6.05 7.66
C TYR A 451 14.27 4.78 8.02
N GLY A 452 14.06 4.27 9.22
CA GLY A 452 14.80 3.13 9.77
C GLY A 452 16.30 3.36 9.75
N THR A 453 17.08 2.30 9.53
CA THR A 453 18.56 2.36 9.45
C THR A 453 19.08 3.12 8.23
N GLY A 454 18.20 3.50 7.31
CA GLY A 454 18.53 4.20 6.08
C GLY A 454 19.27 3.35 5.05
N LYS A 455 19.41 3.87 3.84
CA LYS A 455 20.03 3.20 2.69
C LYS A 455 21.47 2.75 2.94
N TRP A 456 22.20 3.45 3.81
CA TRP A 456 23.62 3.24 4.05
C TRP A 456 23.90 2.61 5.41
N GLY A 457 22.87 2.32 6.23
CA GLY A 457 23.01 1.90 7.61
C GLY A 457 23.47 3.03 8.54
N GLY A 458 23.48 2.77 9.86
CA GLY A 458 24.01 3.70 10.86
C GLY A 458 23.04 4.78 11.35
N GLN A 459 21.80 4.79 10.88
CA GLN A 459 20.70 5.58 11.45
C GLN A 459 19.95 4.76 12.50
N ASP A 460 19.16 5.46 13.32
CA ASP A 460 18.36 4.79 14.34
C ASP A 460 17.19 4.03 13.70
N PRO A 461 17.05 2.71 13.93
CA PRO A 461 15.99 1.90 13.33
C PRO A 461 14.57 2.30 13.77
N ARG A 462 14.43 3.13 14.80
CA ARG A 462 13.15 3.63 15.28
C ARG A 462 12.63 4.83 14.50
N CYS A 463 13.52 5.51 13.75
CA CYS A 463 13.15 6.71 13.01
C CYS A 463 12.07 6.42 11.97
N GLY A 464 10.93 7.10 12.07
CA GLY A 464 9.78 6.90 11.19
C GLY A 464 9.01 5.58 11.41
N ALA A 465 9.27 4.83 12.50
CA ALA A 465 8.72 3.48 12.70
C ALA A 465 7.19 3.45 12.89
N TYR A 466 6.55 4.56 13.20
CA TYR A 466 5.09 4.64 13.22
C TYR A 466 4.45 4.87 11.84
N LEU A 467 5.19 5.33 10.84
CA LEU A 467 4.63 5.61 9.51
C LEU A 467 3.90 4.41 8.90
N PRO A 468 4.42 3.17 8.93
CA PRO A 468 3.70 2.00 8.42
C PRO A 468 2.44 1.68 9.23
N VAL A 469 2.46 1.87 10.55
CA VAL A 469 1.29 1.63 11.42
C VAL A 469 0.18 2.62 11.12
N ILE A 470 0.50 3.91 11.09
CA ILE A 470 -0.45 4.99 10.76
C ILE A 470 -1.00 4.79 9.34
N HIS A 471 -0.13 4.47 8.37
CA HIS A 471 -0.55 4.24 6.99
C HIS A 471 -1.55 3.07 6.87
N ALA A 472 -1.26 1.93 7.51
CA ALA A 472 -2.07 0.73 7.43
C ALA A 472 -3.43 0.86 8.15
N LEU A 473 -3.54 1.79 9.10
CA LEU A 473 -4.73 2.01 9.94
C LEU A 473 -5.39 3.36 9.71
N ARG A 474 -4.95 4.13 8.70
CA ARG A 474 -5.40 5.51 8.49
C ARG A 474 -6.92 5.69 8.35
N ASP A 475 -7.63 4.66 7.86
CA ASP A 475 -9.09 4.69 7.72
C ASP A 475 -9.80 4.26 9.01
N ASP A 476 -9.12 3.49 9.87
CA ASP A 476 -9.60 3.00 11.17
C ASP A 476 -9.20 3.91 12.33
N LEU A 477 -8.14 4.72 12.15
CA LEU A 477 -7.60 5.62 13.15
C LEU A 477 -8.57 6.77 13.42
N THR A 478 -8.97 6.88 14.67
CA THR A 478 -9.83 7.97 15.12
C THR A 478 -9.06 9.27 15.25
N LEU A 479 -7.87 9.21 15.88
CA LEU A 479 -7.09 10.38 16.21
C LEU A 479 -5.60 10.04 16.31
N LEU A 480 -4.77 10.83 15.64
CA LEU A 480 -3.33 10.90 15.84
C LEU A 480 -3.02 12.18 16.62
N HIS A 481 -2.36 12.06 17.75
CA HIS A 481 -1.90 13.20 18.53
C HIS A 481 -0.41 13.05 18.85
N VAL A 482 0.42 13.40 17.87
CA VAL A 482 1.88 13.33 18.01
C VAL A 482 2.35 14.18 19.18
N GLN A 483 3.27 13.65 19.97
CA GLN A 483 3.90 14.33 21.10
C GLN A 483 4.91 15.36 20.56
N ASP A 484 4.45 16.60 20.38
CA ASP A 484 5.27 17.72 19.91
C ASP A 484 6.09 18.34 21.06
N TYR A 485 6.63 17.50 21.94
CA TYR A 485 7.41 17.86 23.12
C TYR A 485 8.47 16.79 23.40
N ASN A 486 9.41 17.04 24.32
CA ASN A 486 10.56 16.17 24.59
C ASN A 486 11.35 15.79 23.33
N SER A 487 11.30 16.63 22.31
CA SER A 487 11.84 16.37 20.97
C SER A 487 13.12 17.16 20.72
N GLY A 488 14.02 16.61 19.91
CA GLY A 488 15.07 17.39 19.26
C GLY A 488 14.49 18.27 18.13
N PRO A 489 15.33 19.08 17.49
CA PRO A 489 14.94 19.83 16.30
C PRO A 489 14.56 18.89 15.16
N ILE A 490 13.42 19.15 14.49
CA ILE A 490 12.90 18.39 13.35
C ILE A 490 12.85 19.30 12.12
N MET A 491 13.21 18.75 10.96
CA MET A 491 13.12 19.48 9.69
C MET A 491 11.67 19.54 9.20
N GLY A 492 11.19 20.76 8.97
CA GLY A 492 9.88 21.02 8.36
C GLY A 492 9.89 20.93 6.83
N LEU A 493 8.71 21.08 6.22
CA LEU A 493 8.55 21.08 4.75
C LEU A 493 9.18 22.31 4.07
N ASP A 494 9.51 23.35 4.84
CA ASP A 494 10.25 24.54 4.41
C ASP A 494 11.78 24.31 4.38
N SER A 495 12.23 23.08 4.64
CA SER A 495 13.64 22.71 4.72
C SER A 495 14.42 23.43 5.84
N GLN A 496 13.73 23.91 6.88
CA GLN A 496 14.33 24.48 8.08
C GLN A 496 14.11 23.55 9.28
N TYR A 497 15.05 23.58 10.23
CA TYR A 497 14.88 22.91 11.51
C TYR A 497 14.06 23.76 12.47
N HIS A 498 12.99 23.18 12.98
CA HIS A 498 12.15 23.77 14.02
C HIS A 498 12.44 23.10 15.35
N SER A 499 12.49 23.91 16.42
CA SER A 499 12.73 23.43 17.79
C SER A 499 11.48 23.62 18.64
N MET A 500 11.19 22.65 19.51
CA MET A 500 10.07 22.72 20.47
C MET A 500 10.15 23.97 21.36
N GLY A 501 9.03 24.36 21.99
CA GLY A 501 8.91 25.49 22.90
C GLY A 501 8.44 26.79 22.23
N GLY A 502 7.97 26.74 20.99
CA GLY A 502 7.34 27.86 20.29
C GLY A 502 6.32 27.38 19.26
N ALA A 503 5.42 28.28 18.85
CA ALA A 503 4.35 27.97 17.91
C ALA A 503 4.86 27.41 16.57
N ASP A 504 6.01 27.88 16.08
CA ASP A 504 6.56 27.49 14.78
C ASP A 504 6.82 25.97 14.69
N PHE A 505 7.25 25.34 15.81
CA PHE A 505 7.44 23.90 15.85
C PHE A 505 6.12 23.14 15.66
N HIS A 506 5.11 23.48 16.45
CA HIS A 506 3.79 22.84 16.39
C HIS A 506 3.11 23.07 15.04
N ILE A 507 3.27 24.27 14.46
CA ILE A 507 2.77 24.58 13.11
C ILE A 507 3.44 23.69 12.08
N ALA A 508 4.77 23.62 12.07
CA ALA A 508 5.52 22.83 11.09
C ALA A 508 5.23 21.32 11.21
N MET A 509 5.21 20.78 12.43
CA MET A 509 4.96 19.34 12.66
C MET A 509 3.54 18.94 12.27
N THR A 510 2.56 19.79 12.55
CA THR A 510 1.16 19.55 12.17
C THR A 510 0.94 19.73 10.68
N ASP A 511 1.54 20.75 10.05
CA ASP A 511 1.49 20.98 8.60
C ASP A 511 1.99 19.75 7.81
N MET A 512 3.06 19.10 8.28
CA MET A 512 3.58 17.85 7.69
C MET A 512 2.54 16.74 7.65
N LEU A 513 1.81 16.53 8.74
CA LEU A 513 0.79 15.48 8.83
C LEU A 513 -0.40 15.76 7.91
N LEU A 514 -0.78 17.03 7.77
CA LEU A 514 -1.95 17.47 6.99
C LEU A 514 -1.65 17.68 5.50
N THR A 515 -0.38 17.80 5.14
CA THR A 515 0.08 17.96 3.75
C THR A 515 0.60 16.65 3.17
N GLY A 516 1.16 15.78 4.03
CA GLY A 516 1.96 14.63 3.64
C GLY A 516 3.40 15.03 3.31
N PHE A 517 4.30 14.06 3.24
CA PHE A 517 5.71 14.32 3.01
C PHE A 517 6.44 13.13 2.38
N PRO A 518 7.50 13.36 1.59
CA PRO A 518 8.34 12.29 1.06
C PRO A 518 9.14 11.64 2.20
N VAL A 519 9.06 10.31 2.33
CA VAL A 519 9.77 9.53 3.35
C VAL A 519 11.23 9.37 2.95
N ALA A 520 12.16 9.67 3.85
CA ALA A 520 13.60 9.69 3.60
C ALA A 520 14.00 10.54 2.38
N GLY A 521 13.25 11.60 2.11
CA GLY A 521 13.47 12.49 0.96
C GLY A 521 13.12 11.91 -0.40
N ASP A 522 12.53 10.71 -0.48
CA ASP A 522 12.14 10.09 -1.74
C ASP A 522 10.78 10.60 -2.22
N ALA A 523 10.77 11.43 -3.27
CA ALA A 523 9.56 11.97 -3.87
C ALA A 523 8.60 10.91 -4.45
N ASN A 524 9.06 9.67 -4.67
CA ASN A 524 8.23 8.56 -5.12
C ASN A 524 7.61 7.77 -3.95
N ASN A 525 8.10 7.98 -2.75
CA ASN A 525 7.63 7.30 -1.54
C ASN A 525 7.03 8.30 -0.54
N VAL A 526 5.88 8.87 -0.88
CA VAL A 526 5.21 9.92 -0.11
C VAL A 526 4.28 9.30 0.94
N PHE A 527 4.46 9.71 2.21
CA PHE A 527 3.46 9.50 3.26
C PHE A 527 2.28 10.44 2.98
N PRO A 528 1.09 9.88 2.75
CA PRO A 528 -0.03 10.70 2.30
C PRO A 528 -0.63 11.53 3.46
N PRO A 529 -1.25 12.69 3.17
CA PRO A 529 -1.86 13.54 4.18
C PRO A 529 -2.93 12.81 4.99
N LEU A 530 -3.01 13.12 6.28
CA LEU A 530 -4.13 12.72 7.13
C LEU A 530 -5.27 13.72 7.00
N ARG A 531 -6.48 13.28 7.34
CA ARG A 531 -7.61 14.20 7.43
C ARG A 531 -7.43 15.13 8.65
N PRO A 532 -7.79 16.42 8.55
CA PRO A 532 -7.65 17.34 9.68
C PRO A 532 -8.42 16.89 10.94
N ASP A 533 -9.56 16.23 10.76
CA ASP A 533 -10.37 15.69 11.85
C ASP A 533 -9.78 14.42 12.51
N GLN A 534 -8.64 13.95 12.03
CA GLN A 534 -7.85 12.86 12.63
C GLN A 534 -6.59 13.35 13.36
N VAL A 535 -6.31 14.65 13.37
CA VAL A 535 -5.07 15.18 13.93
C VAL A 535 -5.36 16.13 15.08
N ALA A 536 -4.74 15.88 16.24
CA ALA A 536 -4.65 16.82 17.35
C ALA A 536 -3.17 17.08 17.66
N ILE A 537 -2.88 18.22 18.27
CA ILE A 537 -1.50 18.62 18.57
C ILE A 537 -1.18 18.26 20.01
N GLY A 538 -0.17 17.42 20.23
CA GLY A 538 0.30 17.03 21.54
C GLY A 538 1.25 18.06 22.15
N MET A 539 0.90 18.58 23.34
CA MET A 539 1.66 19.59 24.07
C MET A 539 1.75 19.27 25.56
N PRO A 540 2.82 19.62 26.28
CA PRO A 540 2.84 19.47 27.73
C PRO A 540 1.92 20.50 28.40
N ALA A 541 1.14 20.07 29.40
CA ALA A 541 0.19 20.95 30.09
C ALA A 541 0.85 22.09 30.88
N SER A 542 2.11 21.90 31.25
CA SER A 542 2.86 22.87 32.04
C SER A 542 4.37 22.63 31.91
N THR A 543 5.18 23.54 32.43
CA THR A 543 6.64 23.41 32.48
C THR A 543 7.13 22.19 33.27
N ASN A 544 6.28 21.61 34.11
CA ASN A 544 6.59 20.40 34.89
C ASN A 544 6.19 19.10 34.16
N ALA A 545 5.47 19.20 33.05
CA ALA A 545 4.91 18.06 32.33
C ALA A 545 5.84 17.51 31.24
N GLY A 546 6.87 18.26 30.87
CA GLY A 546 7.85 17.90 29.85
C GLY A 546 8.55 19.12 29.29
N ASN A 547 9.61 18.87 28.49
CA ASN A 547 10.30 19.94 27.77
C ASN A 547 9.48 20.37 26.57
N GLY A 548 9.48 21.65 26.25
CA GLY A 548 8.75 22.18 25.09
C GLY A 548 7.40 22.80 25.44
N TYR A 549 7.16 23.09 26.71
CA TYR A 549 5.97 23.86 27.11
C TYR A 549 5.88 25.19 26.33
N VAL A 550 4.68 25.52 25.90
CA VAL A 550 4.35 26.78 25.25
C VAL A 550 3.23 27.50 26.03
N ALA A 551 3.38 28.82 26.17
CA ALA A 551 2.39 29.66 26.84
C ALA A 551 1.06 29.69 26.04
N PRO A 552 -0.08 30.01 26.69
CA PRO A 552 -1.41 30.09 26.04
C PRO A 552 -1.43 30.94 24.76
N ALA A 553 -0.67 32.03 24.71
CA ALA A 553 -0.57 32.88 23.52
C ALA A 553 0.05 32.14 22.31
N GLU A 554 1.05 31.28 22.53
CA GLU A 554 1.69 30.51 21.48
C GLU A 554 0.78 29.34 21.03
N VAL A 555 0.00 28.74 21.95
CA VAL A 555 -1.06 27.77 21.59
C VAL A 555 -2.08 28.42 20.68
N THR A 556 -2.58 29.60 21.05
CA THR A 556 -3.53 30.38 20.24
C THR A 556 -2.93 30.73 18.87
N ARG A 557 -1.67 31.15 18.82
CA ARG A 557 -0.95 31.47 17.59
C ARG A 557 -0.83 30.22 16.68
N THR A 558 -0.53 29.06 17.26
CA THR A 558 -0.48 27.78 16.53
C THR A 558 -1.82 27.49 15.87
N LEU A 559 -2.91 27.56 16.64
CA LEU A 559 -4.26 27.31 16.15
C LEU A 559 -4.70 28.33 15.10
N ASP A 560 -4.43 29.63 15.30
CA ASP A 560 -4.73 30.68 14.31
C ASP A 560 -4.03 30.43 12.97
N CYS A 561 -2.76 30.01 13.02
CA CYS A 561 -2.03 29.71 11.80
C CYS A 561 -2.64 28.50 11.07
N LEU A 562 -2.85 27.40 11.76
CA LEU A 562 -3.31 26.16 11.16
C LEU A 562 -4.78 26.23 10.71
N THR A 563 -5.66 26.88 11.48
CA THR A 563 -7.10 26.89 11.19
C THR A 563 -7.57 28.09 10.36
N LYS A 564 -6.85 29.22 10.40
CA LYS A 564 -7.23 30.49 9.76
C LYS A 564 -6.16 31.04 8.81
N ARG A 565 -4.95 30.47 8.83
CA ARG A 565 -3.77 30.94 8.10
C ARG A 565 -3.38 32.38 8.47
N THR A 566 -3.52 32.73 9.74
CA THR A 566 -3.13 34.02 10.32
C THR A 566 -2.12 33.80 11.44
N ASN A 567 -1.31 34.81 11.74
CA ASN A 567 -0.30 34.75 12.81
C ASN A 567 0.78 33.66 12.66
N CYS A 568 1.07 33.21 11.44
CA CYS A 568 1.97 32.07 11.17
C CYS A 568 3.46 32.38 11.43
N GLY A 569 3.83 33.64 11.69
CA GLY A 569 5.24 34.02 11.81
C GLY A 569 5.98 33.89 10.48
N SER A 570 7.13 33.22 10.51
CA SER A 570 7.96 32.98 9.31
C SER A 570 7.56 31.71 8.57
N TYR A 571 6.81 30.78 9.18
CA TYR A 571 6.41 29.52 8.56
C TYR A 571 5.22 29.71 7.61
N ALA A 572 5.36 29.25 6.37
CA ALA A 572 4.30 29.28 5.37
C ALA A 572 3.61 27.92 5.31
N THR A 573 2.40 27.80 5.88
CA THR A 573 1.62 26.55 5.82
C THR A 573 1.18 26.22 4.40
N HIS A 574 1.13 24.94 4.08
CA HIS A 574 0.70 24.43 2.78
C HIS A 574 -0.83 24.43 2.60
N GLY A 575 -1.59 24.64 3.67
CA GLY A 575 -3.04 24.69 3.63
C GLY A 575 -3.65 25.49 4.78
N THR A 576 -4.97 25.37 4.89
CA THR A 576 -5.77 25.91 6.01
C THR A 576 -6.71 24.79 6.45
N TRP A 577 -6.68 24.46 7.73
CA TRP A 577 -7.38 23.27 8.24
C TRP A 577 -8.34 23.62 9.39
N PRO A 578 -9.48 24.27 9.09
CA PRO A 578 -10.47 24.64 10.12
C PRO A 578 -11.10 23.43 10.82
N ALA A 579 -10.98 22.23 10.24
CA ALA A 579 -11.44 20.98 10.81
C ALA A 579 -10.36 20.23 11.62
N LEU A 580 -9.22 20.88 11.95
CA LEU A 580 -8.21 20.31 12.85
C LEU A 580 -8.87 19.84 14.14
N ARG A 581 -8.64 18.55 14.53
CA ARG A 581 -9.40 17.95 15.64
C ARG A 581 -9.21 18.68 16.98
N GLY A 582 -8.03 19.18 17.27
CA GLY A 582 -7.83 19.95 18.48
C GLY A 582 -6.48 19.73 19.15
N LEU A 583 -6.49 19.57 20.45
CA LEU A 583 -5.28 19.48 21.27
C LEU A 583 -5.28 18.22 22.13
N MET A 584 -4.07 17.70 22.37
CA MET A 584 -3.80 16.68 23.38
C MET A 584 -2.79 17.20 24.40
N THR A 585 -2.85 16.72 25.62
CA THR A 585 -1.82 17.05 26.60
C THR A 585 -1.41 15.88 27.51
N TRP A 586 -0.14 15.85 27.81
CA TRP A 586 0.44 15.24 28.98
C TRP A 586 0.54 16.30 30.08
N SER A 587 -0.34 16.38 31.12
CA SER A 587 -1.46 15.48 31.35
C SER A 587 -2.59 16.26 32.04
N VAL A 588 -3.76 15.65 32.20
CA VAL A 588 -4.88 16.18 33.02
C VAL A 588 -4.41 16.52 34.44
N ASN A 589 -3.56 15.68 35.04
CA ASN A 589 -3.03 15.91 36.37
C ASN A 589 -2.11 17.14 36.43
N TRP A 590 -1.23 17.33 35.44
CA TRP A 590 -0.36 18.50 35.37
C TRP A 590 -1.13 19.78 35.02
N ASP A 591 -2.19 19.67 34.19
CA ASP A 591 -3.06 20.80 33.92
C ASP A 591 -3.85 21.23 35.17
N ARG A 592 -4.39 20.25 35.93
CA ARG A 592 -4.98 20.53 37.24
C ARG A 592 -3.98 21.21 38.19
N TYR A 593 -2.75 20.72 38.27
CA TYR A 593 -1.69 21.31 39.08
C TYR A 593 -1.41 22.76 38.69
N SER A 594 -1.57 23.09 37.41
CA SER A 594 -1.40 24.43 36.81
C SER A 594 -2.74 25.20 36.70
N ASN A 595 -3.70 24.91 37.55
CA ASN A 595 -5.01 25.58 37.60
C ASN A 595 -5.83 25.48 36.30
N TRP A 596 -5.71 24.38 35.56
CA TRP A 596 -6.44 24.13 34.31
C TRP A 596 -6.12 25.16 33.20
N GLU A 597 -4.87 25.59 33.10
CA GLU A 597 -4.45 26.58 32.11
C GLU A 597 -4.60 26.08 30.68
N PHE A 598 -4.20 24.84 30.42
CA PHE A 598 -4.27 24.24 29.09
C PHE A 598 -5.74 24.04 28.65
N GLN A 599 -6.58 23.45 29.51
CA GLN A 599 -8.01 23.32 29.27
C GLN A 599 -8.66 24.67 29.00
N LYS A 600 -8.41 25.67 29.84
CA LYS A 600 -8.99 27.02 29.66
C LYS A 600 -8.57 27.67 28.36
N THR A 601 -7.34 27.42 27.90
CA THR A 601 -6.83 27.91 26.62
C THR A 601 -7.59 27.27 25.47
N PHE A 602 -7.84 25.95 25.52
CA PHE A 602 -8.64 25.24 24.54
C PHE A 602 -10.09 25.75 24.52
N ASP A 603 -10.72 25.85 25.69
CA ASP A 603 -12.12 26.31 25.83
C ASP A 603 -12.28 27.76 25.32
N ALA A 604 -11.30 28.64 25.56
CA ALA A 604 -11.32 30.01 25.06
C ALA A 604 -11.21 30.12 23.53
N TYR A 605 -10.63 29.12 22.87
CA TYR A 605 -10.42 29.15 21.43
C TYR A 605 -11.55 28.43 20.66
N PHE A 606 -11.99 27.28 21.12
CA PHE A 606 -12.96 26.41 20.43
C PHE A 606 -14.32 26.34 21.13
N GLY A 607 -14.44 26.80 22.38
CA GLY A 607 -15.65 26.71 23.24
C GLY A 607 -16.72 27.75 22.94
#